data_841f289bce002e91ce7e9ead22ef2488
#
_entry.id   841f289bce002e91ce7e9ead22ef2488
#
_cell.length_a   1.000
_cell.length_b   1.000
_cell.length_c   1.000
_cell.angle_alpha   90.00
_cell.angle_beta   90.00
_cell.angle_gamma   90.00
#
_symmetry.space_group_name_H-M   'P 1'
#
loop_
_entity.id
_entity.type
_entity.pdbx_description
1 polymer ?
#
loop_
_entity_poly.entity_id
_entity_poly.type
_entity_poly.pdbx_seq_one_letter_code
_entity_poly.pdbx_strand_id
1 'polypeptide(L)'
;MKKRTKHSKIWCIVFGLLGVIVLIVLIFMHFGGFSTGENVNPEEFVKYAQSVEDITVPENAKIIALGEATHGNVEFQQLKLDVFKQMVENYGVRAFVLEGDYGGCEQVNRYIHGGEGTAQEAAAAIGFAIYRTDEMAELISYMRQYNDNVSDDLDLRFYGFDMQRYAYNFQLLNEACKEQGIDTKILQQLMDGEDWNSEFDYPTRMEIITQIKNELKSKKGSAQAIHFADMLLQYCELQVLTDTEGSTLRDRFMAENVQWILQQEQQRGCERIFVTGHNSHVAKWGSFDSMGKLLSTETDNDYYVIGTDFYRTRCNMPTNSSTKRTNQVFYSHNPLAKTAKMAGLDICWLDFADIPENSELYELISQYTYMGTLGEGYSWFMRLLPPSYRMFQPPAVLYDSMIFVADATPTKIITEK
;
A
#
# COMPACT_ATOMS: atom_id res chain seq x y z
N MET A 1 5.14 -46.66 47.90
CA MET A 1 5.39 -45.26 47.50
C MET A 1 6.50 -45.02 46.43
N LYS A 2 7.38 -45.94 46.09
CA LYS A 2 8.49 -45.73 45.10
C LYS A 2 8.12 -45.78 43.60
N LYS A 3 6.96 -46.33 43.22
CA LYS A 3 6.58 -46.43 41.77
C LYS A 3 6.05 -45.12 41.15
N ARG A 4 5.41 -44.23 41.94
CA ARG A 4 4.85 -42.96 41.46
C ARG A 4 5.89 -41.92 41.01
N THR A 5 7.06 -41.91 41.63
CA THR A 5 8.14 -40.94 41.33
C THR A 5 8.90 -41.27 40.03
N LYS A 6 8.90 -42.53 39.58
CA LYS A 6 9.58 -42.94 38.35
C LYS A 6 8.81 -42.52 37.07
N HIS A 7 7.47 -42.66 37.13
CA HIS A 7 6.60 -42.19 36.02
C HIS A 7 6.61 -40.66 35.87
N SER A 8 6.59 -39.90 36.95
CA SER A 8 6.65 -38.45 36.91
C SER A 8 7.95 -37.95 36.27
N LYS A 9 9.09 -38.56 36.59
CA LYS A 9 10.37 -38.21 35.96
C LYS A 9 10.44 -38.51 34.45
N ILE A 10 9.84 -39.64 34.04
CA ILE A 10 9.75 -40.02 32.63
C ILE A 10 8.89 -39.00 31.85
N TRP A 11 7.74 -38.60 32.41
CA TRP A 11 6.90 -37.57 31.78
C TRP A 11 7.59 -36.21 31.69
N CYS A 12 8.34 -35.79 32.73
CA CYS A 12 9.13 -34.56 32.68
C CYS A 12 10.19 -34.60 31.56
N ILE A 13 10.86 -35.73 31.36
CA ILE A 13 11.84 -35.89 30.28
C ILE A 13 11.15 -35.88 28.91
N VAL A 14 10.02 -36.55 28.75
CA VAL A 14 9.23 -36.58 27.50
C VAL A 14 8.75 -35.18 27.15
N PHE A 15 8.16 -34.42 28.09
CA PHE A 15 7.74 -33.04 27.85
C PHE A 15 8.92 -32.10 27.58
N GLY A 16 10.07 -32.30 28.23
CA GLY A 16 11.28 -31.56 27.96
C GLY A 16 11.80 -31.79 26.55
N LEU A 17 11.86 -33.05 26.08
CA LEU A 17 12.24 -33.39 24.72
C LEU A 17 11.26 -32.87 23.68
N LEU A 18 9.96 -32.95 23.95
CA LEU A 18 8.93 -32.41 23.06
C LEU A 18 9.07 -30.88 22.94
N GLY A 19 9.35 -30.18 24.05
CA GLY A 19 9.60 -28.75 24.07
C GLY A 19 10.84 -28.35 23.24
N VAL A 20 11.93 -29.15 23.34
CA VAL A 20 13.14 -28.93 22.53
C VAL A 20 12.86 -29.17 21.04
N ILE A 21 12.13 -30.22 20.68
CA ILE A 21 11.74 -30.50 19.29
C ILE A 21 10.89 -29.35 18.73
N VAL A 22 9.88 -28.90 19.47
CA VAL A 22 9.05 -27.76 19.08
C VAL A 22 9.91 -26.52 18.89
N LEU A 23 10.82 -26.22 19.79
CA LEU A 23 11.74 -25.08 19.68
C LEU A 23 12.64 -25.17 18.44
N ILE A 24 13.18 -26.37 18.16
CA ILE A 24 14.00 -26.61 16.93
C ILE A 24 13.14 -26.39 15.69
N VAL A 25 11.92 -26.89 15.64
CA VAL A 25 10.98 -26.68 14.53
C VAL A 25 10.66 -25.19 14.35
N LEU A 26 10.41 -24.48 15.45
CA LEU A 26 10.13 -23.04 15.40
C LEU A 26 11.33 -22.22 14.92
N ILE A 27 12.56 -22.57 15.38
CA ILE A 27 13.80 -21.96 14.91
C ILE A 27 14.01 -22.29 13.43
N PHE A 28 13.82 -23.53 13.02
CA PHE A 28 13.93 -23.95 11.63
C PHE A 28 12.92 -23.20 10.74
N MET A 29 11.66 -23.09 11.15
CA MET A 29 10.66 -22.30 10.44
C MET A 29 10.99 -20.80 10.41
N HIS A 30 11.64 -20.27 11.47
CA HIS A 30 12.05 -18.87 11.50
C HIS A 30 13.17 -18.55 10.50
N PHE A 31 14.15 -19.46 10.32
CA PHE A 31 15.34 -19.25 9.48
C PHE A 31 15.23 -19.84 8.07
N GLY A 32 14.09 -20.32 7.66
CA GLY A 32 13.98 -20.77 6.30
C GLY A 32 13.15 -22.02 6.09
N GLY A 33 12.68 -22.62 7.14
CA GLY A 33 11.82 -23.79 7.22
C GLY A 33 11.34 -24.38 5.91
N PHE A 34 10.37 -25.14 5.84
CA PHE A 34 9.90 -25.76 4.62
C PHE A 34 9.68 -24.72 3.50
N SER A 35 10.66 -24.61 2.58
CA SER A 35 10.48 -23.97 1.28
C SER A 35 9.42 -24.78 0.52
N THR A 36 8.41 -24.12 0.00
CA THR A 36 7.32 -24.79 -0.74
C THR A 36 7.66 -25.07 -2.20
N GLY A 37 8.85 -24.67 -2.67
CA GLY A 37 9.26 -24.87 -4.05
C GLY A 37 10.75 -25.22 -4.19
N GLU A 38 11.11 -25.92 -5.24
CA GLU A 38 12.48 -26.03 -5.70
C GLU A 38 12.94 -24.64 -6.18
N ASN A 39 14.19 -24.27 -5.91
CA ASN A 39 14.75 -23.04 -6.44
C ASN A 39 14.91 -23.21 -7.95
N VAL A 40 14.53 -22.20 -8.73
CA VAL A 40 14.91 -22.13 -10.14
C VAL A 40 16.43 -21.99 -10.24
N ASN A 41 17.01 -22.54 -11.29
CA ASN A 41 18.41 -22.31 -11.60
C ASN A 41 18.66 -20.80 -11.76
N PRO A 42 19.57 -20.18 -10.98
CA PRO A 42 19.89 -18.76 -11.10
C PRO A 42 20.28 -18.34 -12.53
N GLU A 43 20.96 -19.22 -13.30
CA GLU A 43 21.29 -18.93 -14.70
C GLU A 43 20.05 -18.85 -15.62
N GLU A 44 18.98 -19.57 -15.30
CA GLU A 44 17.72 -19.46 -16.02
C GLU A 44 16.98 -18.19 -15.61
N PHE A 45 16.90 -17.90 -14.32
CA PHE A 45 16.25 -16.70 -13.78
C PHE A 45 16.82 -15.41 -14.39
N VAL A 46 18.15 -15.29 -14.48
CA VAL A 46 18.84 -14.11 -15.02
C VAL A 46 18.47 -13.82 -16.48
N LYS A 47 18.03 -14.81 -17.26
CA LYS A 47 17.62 -14.58 -18.66
C LYS A 47 16.38 -13.70 -18.78
N TYR A 48 15.53 -13.69 -17.74
CA TYR A 48 14.28 -12.95 -17.70
C TYR A 48 14.28 -11.81 -16.70
N ALA A 49 15.23 -11.81 -15.75
CA ALA A 49 15.39 -10.73 -14.79
C ALA A 49 15.98 -9.49 -15.47
N GLN A 50 15.29 -8.37 -15.32
CA GLN A 50 15.65 -7.08 -15.94
C GLN A 50 15.86 -6.02 -14.87
N SER A 51 16.44 -4.88 -15.26
CA SER A 51 16.51 -3.70 -14.40
C SER A 51 15.12 -3.09 -14.19
N VAL A 52 14.91 -2.42 -13.07
CA VAL A 52 13.71 -1.60 -12.83
C VAL A 52 13.58 -0.47 -13.87
N GLU A 53 14.69 -0.02 -14.43
CA GLU A 53 14.73 0.99 -15.48
C GLU A 53 14.13 0.50 -16.82
N ASP A 54 14.04 -0.81 -17.01
CA ASP A 54 13.54 -1.45 -18.23
C ASP A 54 12.05 -1.86 -18.13
N ILE A 55 11.33 -1.47 -17.06
CA ILE A 55 9.93 -1.82 -16.86
C ILE A 55 9.08 -1.39 -18.06
N THR A 56 8.36 -2.36 -18.61
CA THR A 56 7.35 -2.14 -19.64
C THR A 56 5.96 -2.45 -19.13
N VAL A 57 4.97 -1.72 -19.62
CA VAL A 57 3.55 -1.95 -19.30
C VAL A 57 2.73 -2.02 -20.59
N PRO A 58 1.64 -2.78 -20.63
CA PRO A 58 0.78 -2.88 -21.81
C PRO A 58 0.20 -1.53 -22.24
N GLU A 59 0.06 -1.32 -23.55
CA GLU A 59 -0.48 -0.06 -24.09
C GLU A 59 -1.92 0.23 -23.64
N ASN A 60 -2.70 -0.79 -23.37
CA ASN A 60 -4.08 -0.65 -22.87
C ASN A 60 -4.17 -0.38 -21.37
N ALA A 61 -3.10 -0.54 -20.59
CA ALA A 61 -3.14 -0.32 -19.14
C ALA A 61 -3.45 1.15 -18.82
N LYS A 62 -4.57 1.39 -18.16
CA LYS A 62 -4.99 2.73 -17.68
C LYS A 62 -4.66 2.93 -16.20
N ILE A 63 -4.70 1.87 -15.42
CA ILE A 63 -4.29 1.87 -14.02
C ILE A 63 -3.07 0.97 -13.90
N ILE A 64 -1.93 1.57 -13.60
CA ILE A 64 -0.66 0.87 -13.39
C ILE A 64 -0.40 0.89 -11.89
N ALA A 65 -0.45 -0.28 -11.24
CA ALA A 65 -0.29 -0.39 -9.81
C ALA A 65 1.08 -0.96 -9.43
N LEU A 66 1.74 -0.33 -8.46
CA LEU A 66 2.92 -0.84 -7.79
C LEU A 66 2.56 -1.21 -6.35
N GLY A 67 2.67 -2.48 -6.02
CA GLY A 67 2.50 -2.98 -4.67
C GLY A 67 3.76 -2.80 -3.81
N GLU A 68 3.60 -2.69 -2.50
CA GLU A 68 4.71 -2.78 -1.56
C GLU A 68 4.52 -3.95 -0.59
N ALA A 69 5.57 -4.77 -0.42
CA ALA A 69 5.54 -5.94 0.46
C ALA A 69 5.61 -5.55 1.95
N THR A 70 6.08 -4.34 2.25
CA THR A 70 6.16 -3.76 3.59
C THR A 70 6.17 -2.24 3.53
N HIS A 71 5.55 -1.60 4.50
CA HIS A 71 5.52 -0.14 4.60
C HIS A 71 6.80 0.49 5.19
N GLY A 72 7.69 -0.30 5.79
CA GLY A 72 8.79 0.21 6.62
C GLY A 72 10.19 0.05 6.04
N ASN A 73 10.35 0.03 4.71
CA ASN A 73 11.63 -0.13 4.03
C ASN A 73 11.95 1.00 3.05
N VAL A 74 13.23 1.38 3.02
CA VAL A 74 13.79 2.40 2.12
C VAL A 74 13.56 2.02 0.66
N GLU A 75 13.92 0.81 0.27
CA GLU A 75 13.91 0.35 -1.13
C GLU A 75 12.50 0.38 -1.71
N PHE A 76 11.47 -0.04 -0.95
CA PHE A 76 10.08 0.03 -1.43
C PHE A 76 9.56 1.47 -1.54
N GLN A 77 10.04 2.39 -0.70
CA GLN A 77 9.70 3.80 -0.85
C GLN A 77 10.42 4.43 -2.07
N GLN A 78 11.70 4.09 -2.31
CA GLN A 78 12.45 4.55 -3.48
C GLN A 78 11.86 4.01 -4.79
N LEU A 79 11.46 2.74 -4.84
CA LEU A 79 10.81 2.14 -6.01
C LEU A 79 9.56 2.92 -6.45
N LYS A 80 8.83 3.57 -5.54
CA LYS A 80 7.70 4.43 -5.93
C LYS A 80 8.14 5.58 -6.84
N LEU A 81 9.26 6.23 -6.51
CA LEU A 81 9.81 7.30 -7.32
C LEU A 81 10.40 6.78 -8.63
N ASP A 82 11.19 5.70 -8.56
CA ASP A 82 11.93 5.18 -9.72
C ASP A 82 10.96 4.67 -10.79
N VAL A 83 9.95 3.86 -10.39
CA VAL A 83 8.93 3.38 -11.31
C VAL A 83 8.02 4.52 -11.80
N PHE A 84 7.65 5.47 -10.92
CA PHE A 84 6.83 6.61 -11.33
C PHE A 84 7.53 7.46 -12.41
N LYS A 85 8.82 7.72 -12.29
CA LYS A 85 9.60 8.40 -13.33
C LYS A 85 9.49 7.71 -14.69
N GLN A 86 9.64 6.37 -14.70
CA GLN A 86 9.48 5.59 -15.93
C GLN A 86 8.06 5.74 -16.51
N MET A 87 7.03 5.73 -15.67
CA MET A 87 5.64 5.89 -16.11
C MET A 87 5.38 7.30 -16.66
N VAL A 88 5.96 8.33 -16.06
CA VAL A 88 5.86 9.72 -16.54
C VAL A 88 6.56 9.88 -17.90
N GLU A 89 7.79 9.38 -18.02
CA GLU A 89 8.63 9.59 -19.19
C GLU A 89 8.18 8.77 -20.40
N ASN A 90 7.84 7.49 -20.18
CA ASN A 90 7.60 6.53 -21.26
C ASN A 90 6.12 6.31 -21.59
N TYR A 91 5.20 6.53 -20.62
CA TYR A 91 3.80 6.16 -20.74
C TYR A 91 2.83 7.33 -20.59
N GLY A 92 3.33 8.54 -20.40
CA GLY A 92 2.51 9.74 -20.29
C GLY A 92 1.64 9.82 -19.03
N VAL A 93 1.99 9.05 -17.99
CA VAL A 93 1.33 9.15 -16.69
C VAL A 93 1.56 10.53 -16.08
N ARG A 94 0.50 11.12 -15.50
CA ARG A 94 0.56 12.46 -14.87
C ARG A 94 0.02 12.46 -13.45
N ALA A 95 -0.52 11.34 -12.96
CA ALA A 95 -1.04 11.23 -11.61
C ALA A 95 -0.31 10.15 -10.81
N PHE A 96 0.20 10.53 -9.64
CA PHE A 96 0.67 9.64 -8.58
C PHE A 96 -0.45 9.48 -7.55
N VAL A 97 -0.91 8.24 -7.33
CA VAL A 97 -2.09 7.92 -6.53
C VAL A 97 -1.68 6.96 -5.40
N LEU A 98 -1.72 7.43 -4.16
CA LEU A 98 -1.14 6.78 -2.99
C LEU A 98 -2.21 6.17 -2.08
N GLU A 99 -1.91 5.03 -1.43
CA GLU A 99 -2.63 4.55 -0.25
C GLU A 99 -2.43 5.53 0.93
N GLY A 100 -2.93 6.73 0.78
CA GLY A 100 -2.83 7.85 1.70
C GLY A 100 -4.17 8.55 1.86
N ASP A 101 -4.34 9.30 2.95
CA ASP A 101 -5.55 10.07 3.15
C ASP A 101 -5.76 11.08 2.02
N TYR A 102 -6.96 11.08 1.43
CA TYR A 102 -7.27 11.94 0.27
C TYR A 102 -7.03 13.42 0.57
N GLY A 103 -7.55 13.92 1.70
CA GLY A 103 -7.37 15.32 2.11
C GLY A 103 -5.92 15.66 2.45
N GLY A 104 -5.19 14.72 3.08
CA GLY A 104 -3.76 14.88 3.34
C GLY A 104 -2.92 14.91 2.07
N CYS A 105 -3.25 14.07 1.10
CA CYS A 105 -2.61 14.07 -0.22
C CYS A 105 -2.93 15.33 -1.04
N GLU A 106 -4.09 15.96 -0.84
CA GLU A 106 -4.38 17.26 -1.45
C GLU A 106 -3.48 18.37 -0.90
N GLN A 107 -3.01 18.30 0.36
CA GLN A 107 -1.98 19.23 0.85
C GLN A 107 -0.64 19.03 0.10
N VAL A 108 -0.29 17.78 -0.21
CA VAL A 108 0.87 17.48 -1.09
C VAL A 108 0.65 18.06 -2.48
N ASN A 109 -0.55 17.85 -3.05
CA ASN A 109 -0.90 18.37 -4.37
C ASN A 109 -0.79 19.90 -4.41
N ARG A 110 -1.28 20.60 -3.40
CA ARG A 110 -1.10 22.07 -3.28
C ARG A 110 0.37 22.47 -3.21
N TYR A 111 1.18 21.73 -2.46
CA TYR A 111 2.62 22.00 -2.35
C TYR A 111 3.35 21.85 -3.69
N ILE A 112 3.09 20.78 -4.43
CA ILE A 112 3.76 20.56 -5.74
C ILE A 112 3.32 21.55 -6.83
N HIS A 113 2.24 22.31 -6.60
CA HIS A 113 1.75 23.41 -7.43
C HIS A 113 2.11 24.81 -6.89
N GLY A 114 3.22 24.92 -6.18
CA GLY A 114 3.74 26.20 -5.71
C GLY A 114 3.29 26.62 -4.31
N GLY A 115 2.59 25.77 -3.58
CA GLY A 115 2.23 26.03 -2.17
C GLY A 115 3.46 26.23 -1.27
N GLU A 116 3.26 26.92 -0.16
CA GLU A 116 4.30 27.18 0.85
C GLU A 116 4.69 25.90 1.61
N GLY A 117 5.86 25.94 2.29
CA GLY A 117 6.35 24.85 3.13
C GLY A 117 7.49 24.04 2.49
N THR A 118 7.71 22.85 3.02
CA THR A 118 8.75 21.91 2.59
C THR A 118 8.17 20.60 2.14
N ALA A 119 8.93 19.80 1.39
CA ALA A 119 8.52 18.47 0.98
C ALA A 119 8.31 17.53 2.19
N GLN A 120 9.06 17.72 3.28
CA GLN A 120 8.90 16.97 4.53
C GLN A 120 7.57 17.31 5.22
N GLU A 121 7.19 18.58 5.27
CA GLU A 121 5.88 19.00 5.81
C GLU A 121 4.74 18.47 4.95
N ALA A 122 4.87 18.50 3.62
CA ALA A 122 3.91 17.91 2.71
C ALA A 122 3.79 16.39 2.91
N ALA A 123 4.91 15.67 3.05
CA ALA A 123 4.91 14.24 3.36
C ALA A 123 4.24 13.94 4.73
N ALA A 124 4.42 14.81 5.72
CA ALA A 124 3.75 14.67 7.02
C ALA A 124 2.24 14.88 6.92
N ALA A 125 1.78 15.76 6.04
CA ALA A 125 0.36 16.05 5.82
C ALA A 125 -0.43 14.84 5.26
N ILE A 126 0.22 13.87 4.59
CA ILE A 126 -0.42 12.62 4.15
C ILE A 126 -1.11 11.89 5.31
N GLY A 127 -0.60 12.10 6.54
CA GLY A 127 -1.29 11.68 7.76
C GLY A 127 -0.85 10.33 8.33
N PHE A 128 -0.08 9.51 7.59
CA PHE A 128 0.44 8.22 8.05
C PHE A 128 1.95 8.30 8.32
N ALA A 129 2.39 7.75 9.46
CA ALA A 129 3.79 7.79 9.85
C ALA A 129 4.74 7.14 8.81
N ILE A 130 4.26 6.12 8.10
CA ILE A 130 5.01 5.40 7.07
C ILE A 130 5.46 6.28 5.90
N TYR A 131 4.79 7.41 5.67
CA TYR A 131 5.13 8.37 4.61
C TYR A 131 5.94 9.57 5.09
N ARG A 132 6.20 9.70 6.40
CA ARG A 132 7.07 10.74 6.95
C ARG A 132 8.54 10.34 6.82
N THR A 133 9.01 10.17 5.59
CA THR A 133 10.35 9.67 5.28
C THR A 133 11.06 10.59 4.30
N ASP A 134 12.41 10.50 4.25
CA ASP A 134 13.19 11.25 3.28
C ASP A 134 12.88 10.81 1.84
N GLU A 135 12.59 9.53 1.63
CA GLU A 135 12.26 8.96 0.31
C GLU A 135 10.94 9.53 -0.23
N MET A 136 9.90 9.67 0.63
CA MET A 136 8.64 10.31 0.22
C MET A 136 8.84 11.81 -0.04
N ALA A 137 9.64 12.49 0.77
CA ALA A 137 9.97 13.90 0.54
C ALA A 137 10.76 14.09 -0.77
N GLU A 138 11.61 13.14 -1.16
CA GLU A 138 12.32 13.16 -2.45
C GLU A 138 11.35 13.01 -3.62
N LEU A 139 10.39 12.08 -3.55
CA LEU A 139 9.34 11.92 -4.56
C LEU A 139 8.52 13.21 -4.71
N ILE A 140 8.09 13.82 -3.61
CA ILE A 140 7.32 15.07 -3.61
C ILE A 140 8.16 16.22 -4.19
N SER A 141 9.46 16.28 -3.86
CA SER A 141 10.39 17.28 -4.43
C SER A 141 10.57 17.12 -5.93
N TYR A 142 10.68 15.87 -6.42
CA TYR A 142 10.72 15.57 -7.84
C TYR A 142 9.47 16.09 -8.55
N MET A 143 8.27 15.79 -8.01
CA MET A 143 7.02 16.24 -8.62
C MET A 143 6.92 17.76 -8.68
N ARG A 144 7.32 18.46 -7.61
CA ARG A 144 7.36 19.93 -7.60
C ARG A 144 8.31 20.47 -8.66
N GLN A 145 9.55 19.95 -8.71
CA GLN A 145 10.55 20.37 -9.71
C GLN A 145 10.06 20.10 -11.14
N TYR A 146 9.36 19.00 -11.37
CA TYR A 146 8.77 18.70 -12.66
C TYR A 146 7.73 19.78 -13.03
N ASN A 147 6.78 20.08 -12.13
CA ASN A 147 5.72 21.06 -12.34
C ASN A 147 6.26 22.49 -12.57
N ASP A 148 7.35 22.85 -11.89
CA ASP A 148 8.00 24.16 -12.11
C ASP A 148 8.55 24.33 -13.54
N ASN A 149 8.69 23.25 -14.33
CA ASN A 149 9.32 23.24 -15.66
C ASN A 149 8.37 22.86 -16.81
N VAL A 150 7.09 22.58 -16.54
CA VAL A 150 6.09 22.22 -17.56
C VAL A 150 4.92 23.21 -17.55
N SER A 151 4.06 23.14 -18.57
CA SER A 151 2.79 23.86 -18.61
C SER A 151 1.73 23.14 -17.78
N ASP A 152 0.71 23.86 -17.31
CA ASP A 152 -0.35 23.38 -16.40
C ASP A 152 -1.15 22.18 -16.97
N ASP A 153 -1.16 21.96 -18.29
CA ASP A 153 -1.79 20.82 -18.94
C ASP A 153 -0.94 19.53 -18.86
N LEU A 154 0.34 19.66 -18.54
CA LEU A 154 1.30 18.57 -18.39
C LEU A 154 1.74 18.34 -16.94
N ASP A 155 1.20 19.09 -15.99
CA ASP A 155 1.56 19.00 -14.58
C ASP A 155 1.29 17.63 -13.98
N LEU A 156 2.12 17.24 -13.02
CA LEU A 156 1.93 16.05 -12.20
C LEU A 156 0.95 16.36 -11.07
N ARG A 157 0.07 15.42 -10.78
CA ARG A 157 -0.90 15.48 -9.69
C ARG A 157 -0.63 14.40 -8.64
N PHE A 158 -0.85 14.75 -7.38
CA PHE A 158 -0.71 13.84 -6.25
C PHE A 158 -2.08 13.62 -5.61
N TYR A 159 -2.53 12.36 -5.56
CA TYR A 159 -3.81 11.97 -4.98
C TYR A 159 -3.62 10.93 -3.88
N GLY A 160 -4.54 10.92 -2.91
CA GLY A 160 -4.78 9.79 -2.02
C GLY A 160 -6.05 9.06 -2.41
N PHE A 161 -6.14 7.76 -2.10
CA PHE A 161 -7.38 7.03 -2.31
C PHE A 161 -7.99 6.47 -1.02
N ASP A 162 -7.38 6.73 0.13
CA ASP A 162 -7.84 6.25 1.44
C ASP A 162 -8.64 7.33 2.19
N MET A 163 -9.56 6.89 3.05
CA MET A 163 -10.50 7.71 3.78
C MET A 163 -10.40 7.56 5.31
N GLN A 164 -9.31 7.04 5.83
CA GLN A 164 -9.15 6.74 7.25
C GLN A 164 -8.98 7.97 8.15
N ARG A 165 -8.95 9.17 7.59
CA ARG A 165 -8.81 10.43 8.32
C ARG A 165 -9.84 11.45 7.84
N TYR A 166 -10.26 12.34 8.74
CA TYR A 166 -11.30 13.30 8.44
C TYR A 166 -10.81 14.75 8.40
N ALA A 167 -9.75 15.08 9.15
CA ALA A 167 -9.42 16.47 9.45
C ALA A 167 -9.20 17.34 8.21
N TYR A 168 -8.30 16.95 7.30
CA TYR A 168 -8.07 17.71 6.06
C TYR A 168 -9.25 17.64 5.10
N ASN A 169 -9.93 16.49 4.98
CA ASN A 169 -11.13 16.37 4.16
C ASN A 169 -12.24 17.34 4.64
N PHE A 170 -12.40 17.47 5.97
CA PHE A 170 -13.34 18.43 6.55
C PHE A 170 -12.95 19.87 6.29
N GLN A 171 -11.67 20.22 6.52
CA GLN A 171 -11.17 21.57 6.27
C GLN A 171 -11.39 21.98 4.80
N LEU A 172 -10.99 21.11 3.87
CA LEU A 172 -11.09 21.34 2.43
C LEU A 172 -12.55 21.44 1.95
N LEU A 173 -13.44 20.60 2.48
CA LEU A 173 -14.87 20.72 2.23
C LEU A 173 -15.42 22.06 2.70
N ASN A 174 -15.04 22.49 3.92
CA ASN A 174 -15.50 23.76 4.48
C ASN A 174 -14.98 24.97 3.68
N GLU A 175 -13.73 24.94 3.21
CA GLU A 175 -13.15 25.93 2.31
C GLU A 175 -13.93 26.00 0.99
N ALA A 176 -14.11 24.86 0.32
CA ALA A 176 -14.83 24.77 -0.95
C ALA A 176 -16.30 25.21 -0.83
N CYS A 177 -16.98 24.90 0.26
CA CYS A 177 -18.33 25.36 0.51
C CYS A 177 -18.41 26.90 0.61
N LYS A 178 -17.45 27.53 1.32
CA LYS A 178 -17.39 28.99 1.41
C LYS A 178 -17.17 29.63 0.06
N GLU A 179 -16.27 29.10 -0.74
CA GLU A 179 -15.98 29.57 -2.11
C GLU A 179 -17.21 29.48 -3.02
N GLN A 180 -18.03 28.43 -2.84
CA GLN A 180 -19.29 28.22 -3.58
C GLN A 180 -20.49 28.98 -3.00
N GLY A 181 -20.29 29.75 -1.92
CA GLY A 181 -21.36 30.53 -1.24
C GLY A 181 -22.40 29.64 -0.52
N ILE A 182 -21.98 28.46 -0.05
CA ILE A 182 -22.83 27.58 0.77
C ILE A 182 -22.66 27.96 2.26
N ASP A 183 -23.74 27.99 3.02
CA ASP A 183 -23.69 28.24 4.46
C ASP A 183 -23.06 27.03 5.19
N THR A 184 -21.93 27.24 5.82
CA THR A 184 -21.18 26.19 6.51
C THR A 184 -21.44 26.12 8.01
N LYS A 185 -22.39 26.91 8.56
CA LYS A 185 -22.60 26.94 10.01
C LYS A 185 -22.95 25.59 10.62
N ILE A 186 -23.80 24.80 9.95
CA ILE A 186 -24.19 23.47 10.42
C ILE A 186 -23.02 22.50 10.28
N LEU A 187 -22.24 22.60 9.21
CA LEU A 187 -21.04 21.78 8.99
C LEU A 187 -19.99 22.06 10.09
N GLN A 188 -19.76 23.33 10.41
CA GLN A 188 -18.80 23.73 11.44
C GLN A 188 -19.16 23.23 12.85
N GLN A 189 -20.45 23.02 13.16
CA GLN A 189 -20.88 22.46 14.44
C GLN A 189 -20.44 21.01 14.65
N LEU A 190 -20.11 20.30 13.57
CA LEU A 190 -19.59 18.93 13.66
C LEU A 190 -18.19 18.84 14.27
N MET A 191 -17.50 19.98 14.41
CA MET A 191 -16.15 20.04 14.99
C MET A 191 -16.16 20.76 16.34
N ASP A 192 -15.26 20.29 17.23
CA ASP A 192 -14.87 20.96 18.47
C ASP A 192 -13.34 21.13 18.46
N GLY A 193 -12.90 22.32 18.01
CA GLY A 193 -11.50 22.54 17.68
C GLY A 193 -11.07 21.73 16.45
N GLU A 194 -10.06 20.88 16.63
CA GLU A 194 -9.53 19.98 15.58
C GLU A 194 -10.21 18.61 15.57
N ASP A 195 -11.00 18.29 16.59
CA ASP A 195 -11.64 16.99 16.73
C ASP A 195 -13.14 17.04 16.35
N TRP A 196 -13.69 15.84 16.10
CA TRP A 196 -15.14 15.70 15.96
C TRP A 196 -15.87 16.08 17.27
N ASN A 197 -16.88 16.93 17.15
CA ASN A 197 -17.76 17.24 18.28
C ASN A 197 -18.53 15.97 18.71
N SER A 198 -18.32 15.55 19.96
CA SER A 198 -18.88 14.34 20.54
C SER A 198 -20.41 14.38 20.75
N GLU A 199 -21.04 15.55 20.62
CA GLU A 199 -22.50 15.70 20.69
C GLU A 199 -23.20 15.13 19.44
N PHE A 200 -22.48 14.94 18.33
CA PHE A 200 -23.00 14.37 17.09
C PHE A 200 -22.49 12.93 16.91
N ASP A 201 -23.42 11.98 16.81
CA ASP A 201 -23.10 10.62 16.41
C ASP A 201 -22.78 10.50 14.90
N TYR A 202 -22.26 9.37 14.45
CA TYR A 202 -21.90 9.18 13.05
C TYR A 202 -23.12 9.28 12.10
N PRO A 203 -24.29 8.70 12.39
CA PRO A 203 -25.48 8.89 11.56
C PRO A 203 -25.86 10.36 11.36
N THR A 204 -25.86 11.17 12.43
CA THR A 204 -26.15 12.61 12.36
C THR A 204 -25.12 13.37 11.53
N ARG A 205 -23.81 13.03 11.68
CA ARG A 205 -22.74 13.60 10.84
C ARG A 205 -22.97 13.29 9.36
N MET A 206 -23.31 12.05 9.05
CA MET A 206 -23.58 11.60 7.67
C MET A 206 -24.79 12.34 7.07
N GLU A 207 -25.85 12.58 7.84
CA GLU A 207 -27.01 13.36 7.39
C GLU A 207 -26.60 14.79 7.01
N ILE A 208 -25.87 15.49 7.88
CA ILE A 208 -25.41 16.86 7.66
C ILE A 208 -24.47 16.93 6.45
N ILE A 209 -23.49 16.03 6.36
CA ILE A 209 -22.55 16.00 5.23
C ILE A 209 -23.30 15.70 3.91
N THR A 210 -24.28 14.80 3.94
CA THR A 210 -25.12 14.49 2.77
C THR A 210 -25.93 15.69 2.32
N GLN A 211 -26.46 16.49 3.24
CA GLN A 211 -27.14 17.73 2.91
C GLN A 211 -26.23 18.72 2.19
N ILE A 212 -25.03 18.97 2.73
CA ILE A 212 -24.00 19.81 2.11
C ILE A 212 -23.60 19.28 0.72
N LYS A 213 -23.36 17.97 0.60
CA LYS A 213 -23.06 17.32 -0.70
C LYS A 213 -24.17 17.58 -1.73
N ASN A 214 -25.43 17.51 -1.32
CA ASN A 214 -26.56 17.75 -2.23
C ASN A 214 -26.66 19.24 -2.66
N GLU A 215 -26.31 20.18 -1.81
CA GLU A 215 -26.19 21.59 -2.19
C GLU A 215 -25.07 21.81 -3.20
N LEU A 216 -23.88 21.17 -2.98
CA LEU A 216 -22.75 21.22 -3.90
C LEU A 216 -23.07 20.68 -5.29
N LYS A 217 -23.91 19.63 -5.41
CA LYS A 217 -24.33 19.09 -6.72
C LYS A 217 -25.03 20.12 -7.62
N SER A 218 -25.63 21.15 -7.03
CA SER A 218 -26.25 22.26 -7.77
C SER A 218 -25.24 23.29 -8.29
N LYS A 219 -23.98 23.24 -7.85
CA LYS A 219 -22.94 24.22 -8.15
C LYS A 219 -22.04 23.72 -9.27
N LYS A 220 -21.62 24.62 -10.13
CA LYS A 220 -20.71 24.31 -11.24
C LYS A 220 -19.27 24.20 -10.73
N GLY A 221 -18.52 23.19 -11.17
CA GLY A 221 -17.12 23.00 -10.79
C GLY A 221 -16.92 22.43 -9.38
N SER A 222 -17.93 21.80 -8.79
CA SER A 222 -17.89 21.28 -7.41
C SER A 222 -17.44 19.82 -7.28
N ALA A 223 -16.92 19.18 -8.34
CA ALA A 223 -16.60 17.76 -8.33
C ALA A 223 -15.63 17.39 -7.18
N GLN A 224 -14.56 18.16 -6.98
CA GLN A 224 -13.61 17.92 -5.89
C GLN A 224 -14.25 18.17 -4.51
N ALA A 225 -15.06 19.23 -4.35
CA ALA A 225 -15.77 19.50 -3.10
C ALA A 225 -16.74 18.38 -2.73
N ILE A 226 -17.44 17.83 -3.72
CA ILE A 226 -18.31 16.66 -3.56
C ILE A 226 -17.48 15.45 -3.11
N HIS A 227 -16.31 15.26 -3.66
CA HIS A 227 -15.44 14.14 -3.30
C HIS A 227 -14.88 14.26 -1.87
N PHE A 228 -14.55 15.47 -1.38
CA PHE A 228 -14.25 15.65 0.05
C PHE A 228 -15.41 15.26 0.95
N ALA A 229 -16.66 15.57 0.55
CA ALA A 229 -17.84 15.11 1.28
C ALA A 229 -17.96 13.57 1.22
N ASP A 230 -17.66 12.94 0.10
CA ASP A 230 -17.65 11.48 -0.03
C ASP A 230 -16.61 10.82 0.88
N MET A 231 -15.40 11.38 0.97
CA MET A 231 -14.38 10.90 1.90
C MET A 231 -14.86 10.95 3.35
N LEU A 232 -15.54 12.01 3.76
CA LEU A 232 -16.09 12.13 5.11
C LEU A 232 -17.24 11.14 5.35
N LEU A 233 -18.09 10.89 4.37
CA LEU A 233 -19.18 9.91 4.46
C LEU A 233 -18.61 8.50 4.58
N GLN A 234 -17.63 8.14 3.73
CA GLN A 234 -16.91 6.85 3.78
C GLN A 234 -16.21 6.67 5.13
N TYR A 235 -15.53 7.70 5.64
CA TYR A 235 -14.94 7.68 6.98
C TYR A 235 -16.00 7.36 8.05
N CYS A 236 -17.11 8.08 8.07
CA CYS A 236 -18.16 7.88 9.08
C CYS A 236 -18.78 6.48 9.00
N GLU A 237 -18.97 5.94 7.79
CA GLU A 237 -19.50 4.59 7.58
C GLU A 237 -18.55 3.52 8.13
N LEU A 238 -17.26 3.66 7.93
CA LEU A 238 -16.27 2.75 8.49
C LEU A 238 -16.24 2.71 10.02
N GLN A 239 -16.58 3.85 10.69
CA GLN A 239 -16.55 3.92 12.16
C GLN A 239 -17.70 3.17 12.85
N VAL A 240 -18.75 2.80 12.11
CA VAL A 240 -19.91 2.07 12.69
C VAL A 240 -19.88 0.59 12.43
N LEU A 241 -18.87 0.08 11.73
CA LEU A 241 -18.73 -1.33 11.35
C LEU A 241 -17.74 -2.07 12.25
N THR A 242 -17.81 -3.41 12.19
CA THR A 242 -16.80 -4.30 12.81
C THR A 242 -15.51 -4.28 11.97
N ASP A 243 -14.38 -4.65 12.58
CA ASP A 243 -13.07 -4.65 11.92
C ASP A 243 -13.04 -5.42 10.59
N THR A 244 -13.71 -6.58 10.51
CA THR A 244 -13.73 -7.41 9.29
C THR A 244 -14.61 -6.79 8.19
N GLU A 245 -15.80 -6.32 8.55
CA GLU A 245 -16.72 -5.66 7.61
C GLU A 245 -16.12 -4.34 7.14
N GLY A 246 -15.53 -3.57 8.08
CA GLY A 246 -14.86 -2.31 7.79
C GLY A 246 -13.68 -2.47 6.83
N SER A 247 -12.86 -3.52 6.97
CA SER A 247 -11.74 -3.77 6.06
C SER A 247 -12.20 -4.02 4.62
N THR A 248 -13.23 -4.85 4.43
CA THR A 248 -13.77 -5.13 3.09
C THR A 248 -14.42 -3.90 2.47
N LEU A 249 -15.16 -3.12 3.27
CA LEU A 249 -15.79 -1.89 2.79
C LEU A 249 -14.74 -0.82 2.46
N ARG A 250 -13.66 -0.72 3.25
CA ARG A 250 -12.54 0.19 2.95
C ARG A 250 -11.92 -0.11 1.58
N ASP A 251 -11.65 -1.37 1.27
CA ASP A 251 -11.10 -1.76 -0.03
C ASP A 251 -12.04 -1.41 -1.19
N ARG A 252 -13.37 -1.57 -1.01
CA ARG A 252 -14.35 -1.13 -2.00
C ARG A 252 -14.31 0.38 -2.20
N PHE A 253 -14.31 1.15 -1.14
CA PHE A 253 -14.19 2.61 -1.23
C PHE A 253 -12.88 3.05 -1.89
N MET A 254 -11.77 2.39 -1.58
CA MET A 254 -10.49 2.65 -2.24
C MET A 254 -10.59 2.39 -3.76
N ALA A 255 -11.25 1.32 -4.19
CA ALA A 255 -11.46 1.04 -5.61
C ALA A 255 -12.31 2.12 -6.29
N GLU A 256 -13.43 2.54 -5.67
CA GLU A 256 -14.30 3.62 -6.15
C GLU A 256 -13.51 4.95 -6.26
N ASN A 257 -12.66 5.25 -5.27
CA ASN A 257 -11.85 6.47 -5.25
C ASN A 257 -10.78 6.45 -6.37
N VAL A 258 -10.11 5.32 -6.59
CA VAL A 258 -9.15 5.17 -7.70
C VAL A 258 -9.84 5.35 -9.06
N GLN A 259 -11.03 4.79 -9.25
CA GLN A 259 -11.80 4.97 -10.48
C GLN A 259 -12.23 6.44 -10.67
N TRP A 260 -12.66 7.10 -9.60
CA TRP A 260 -13.00 8.52 -9.64
C TRP A 260 -11.77 9.36 -10.04
N ILE A 261 -10.60 9.09 -9.47
CA ILE A 261 -9.34 9.77 -9.83
C ILE A 261 -9.01 9.55 -11.31
N LEU A 262 -9.09 8.32 -11.81
CA LEU A 262 -8.87 8.03 -13.23
C LEU A 262 -9.81 8.84 -14.12
N GLN A 263 -11.10 8.93 -13.77
CA GLN A 263 -12.07 9.73 -14.52
C GLN A 263 -11.73 11.22 -14.51
N GLN A 264 -11.21 11.77 -13.38
CA GLN A 264 -10.78 13.17 -13.33
C GLN A 264 -9.55 13.40 -14.23
N GLU A 265 -8.59 12.48 -14.21
CA GLU A 265 -7.39 12.58 -15.06
C GLU A 265 -7.74 12.45 -16.55
N GLN A 266 -8.66 11.56 -16.93
CA GLN A 266 -9.16 11.45 -18.30
C GLN A 266 -9.85 12.72 -18.79
N GLN A 267 -10.59 13.44 -17.93
CA GLN A 267 -11.15 14.74 -18.26
C GLN A 267 -10.07 15.84 -18.50
N ARG A 268 -8.87 15.64 -17.92
CA ARG A 268 -7.70 16.48 -18.19
C ARG A 268 -6.93 16.06 -19.47
N GLY A 269 -7.32 14.95 -20.10
CA GLY A 269 -6.61 14.37 -21.25
C GLY A 269 -5.48 13.39 -20.85
N CYS A 270 -5.42 12.96 -19.61
CA CYS A 270 -4.45 11.98 -19.11
C CYS A 270 -5.10 10.60 -19.00
N GLU A 271 -4.75 9.70 -19.91
CA GLU A 271 -5.44 8.40 -20.02
C GLU A 271 -5.02 7.38 -18.95
N ARG A 272 -3.93 7.64 -18.21
CA ARG A 272 -3.29 6.69 -17.31
C ARG A 272 -2.96 7.31 -15.96
N ILE A 273 -3.08 6.48 -14.88
CA ILE A 273 -2.66 6.83 -13.53
C ILE A 273 -1.71 5.77 -12.98
N PHE A 274 -0.82 6.19 -12.07
CA PHE A 274 0.06 5.29 -11.33
C PHE A 274 -0.40 5.20 -9.88
N VAL A 275 -0.79 3.98 -9.48
CA VAL A 275 -1.35 3.69 -8.14
C VAL A 275 -0.31 2.96 -7.30
N THR A 276 -0.15 3.32 -6.02
CA THR A 276 0.75 2.63 -5.12
C THR A 276 0.12 2.41 -3.75
N GLY A 277 0.24 1.19 -3.26
CA GLY A 277 -0.27 0.75 -1.97
C GLY A 277 0.29 -0.61 -1.57
N HIS A 278 -0.14 -1.12 -0.43
CA HIS A 278 0.28 -2.44 0.02
C HIS A 278 -0.10 -3.55 -0.98
N ASN A 279 0.77 -4.54 -1.13
CA ASN A 279 0.54 -5.68 -2.03
C ASN A 279 -0.86 -6.31 -1.89
N SER A 280 -1.38 -6.42 -0.66
CA SER A 280 -2.70 -7.01 -0.42
C SER A 280 -3.86 -6.20 -0.98
N HIS A 281 -3.70 -4.87 -1.13
CA HIS A 281 -4.73 -4.00 -1.68
C HIS A 281 -4.68 -3.94 -3.21
N VAL A 282 -3.47 -4.00 -3.80
CA VAL A 282 -3.33 -3.91 -5.27
C VAL A 282 -3.42 -5.24 -5.99
N ALA A 283 -3.28 -6.38 -5.31
CA ALA A 283 -3.32 -7.71 -5.94
C ALA A 283 -4.65 -7.98 -6.63
N LYS A 284 -4.61 -8.60 -7.82
CA LYS A 284 -5.77 -8.94 -8.66
C LYS A 284 -6.69 -10.00 -8.06
N TRP A 285 -6.22 -10.73 -7.05
CA TRP A 285 -6.99 -11.78 -6.40
C TRP A 285 -6.79 -11.73 -4.88
N GLY A 286 -7.85 -12.08 -4.14
CA GLY A 286 -7.83 -12.16 -2.69
C GLY A 286 -8.99 -13.02 -2.17
N SER A 287 -8.92 -13.42 -0.90
CA SER A 287 -10.00 -14.15 -0.22
C SER A 287 -11.23 -13.30 0.08
N PHE A 288 -11.09 -11.98 -0.04
CA PHE A 288 -12.15 -10.97 0.08
C PHE A 288 -12.06 -10.02 -1.12
N ASP A 289 -13.03 -9.13 -1.27
CA ASP A 289 -13.05 -8.14 -2.35
C ASP A 289 -12.08 -7.00 -2.04
N SER A 290 -10.79 -7.25 -2.31
CA SER A 290 -9.73 -6.24 -2.22
C SER A 290 -9.86 -5.21 -3.35
N MET A 291 -9.28 -4.02 -3.17
CA MET A 291 -9.26 -2.94 -4.17
C MET A 291 -8.80 -3.45 -5.54
N GLY A 292 -7.66 -4.12 -5.61
CA GLY A 292 -7.09 -4.62 -6.87
C GLY A 292 -7.95 -5.70 -7.53
N LYS A 293 -8.60 -6.57 -6.75
CA LYS A 293 -9.57 -7.56 -7.29
C LYS A 293 -10.77 -6.87 -7.91
N LEU A 294 -11.32 -5.83 -7.27
CA LEU A 294 -12.44 -5.05 -7.82
C LEU A 294 -12.00 -4.32 -9.09
N LEU A 295 -10.88 -3.60 -9.05
CA LEU A 295 -10.34 -2.90 -10.22
C LEU A 295 -10.08 -3.87 -11.39
N SER A 296 -9.46 -5.03 -11.15
CA SER A 296 -9.19 -6.00 -12.22
C SER A 296 -10.45 -6.60 -12.85
N THR A 297 -11.55 -6.68 -12.08
CA THR A 297 -12.82 -7.23 -12.56
C THR A 297 -13.63 -6.18 -13.35
N GLU A 298 -13.52 -4.90 -12.98
CA GLU A 298 -14.35 -3.81 -13.48
C GLU A 298 -13.72 -3.09 -14.69
N THR A 299 -12.42 -3.27 -14.95
CA THR A 299 -11.68 -2.49 -15.95
C THR A 299 -11.25 -3.27 -17.20
N ASP A 300 -11.79 -4.45 -17.46
CA ASP A 300 -11.58 -5.24 -18.72
C ASP A 300 -10.11 -5.27 -19.23
N ASN A 301 -9.15 -5.64 -18.36
CA ASN A 301 -7.70 -5.69 -18.63
C ASN A 301 -6.97 -4.33 -18.70
N ASP A 302 -7.59 -3.24 -18.31
CA ASP A 302 -6.94 -1.92 -18.20
C ASP A 302 -6.12 -1.76 -16.89
N TYR A 303 -6.09 -2.80 -16.03
CA TYR A 303 -5.39 -2.84 -14.75
C TYR A 303 -4.15 -3.72 -14.81
N TYR A 304 -2.98 -3.13 -14.70
CA TYR A 304 -1.68 -3.81 -14.68
C TYR A 304 -1.01 -3.68 -13.30
N VAL A 305 -0.53 -4.79 -12.75
CA VAL A 305 -0.02 -4.83 -11.37
C VAL A 305 1.41 -5.33 -11.31
N ILE A 306 2.27 -4.52 -10.74
CA ILE A 306 3.65 -4.84 -10.38
C ILE A 306 3.67 -5.15 -8.88
N GLY A 307 3.79 -6.43 -8.51
CA GLY A 307 3.99 -6.83 -7.11
C GLY A 307 5.42 -6.58 -6.66
N THR A 308 5.66 -6.53 -5.35
CA THR A 308 7.03 -6.52 -4.82
C THR A 308 7.23 -7.61 -3.79
N ASP A 309 8.46 -8.10 -3.63
CA ASP A 309 8.82 -8.99 -2.54
C ASP A 309 10.31 -8.85 -2.19
N PHE A 310 10.72 -9.46 -1.10
CA PHE A 310 12.09 -9.44 -0.60
C PHE A 310 12.60 -10.85 -0.30
N TYR A 311 13.90 -11.06 -0.38
CA TYR A 311 14.48 -12.26 0.23
C TYR A 311 14.57 -12.10 1.75
N ARG A 312 15.16 -11.00 2.21
CA ARG A 312 15.28 -10.63 3.61
C ARG A 312 14.93 -9.15 3.79
N THR A 313 14.15 -8.85 4.81
CA THR A 313 13.88 -7.45 5.19
C THR A 313 14.31 -7.17 6.61
N ARG A 314 14.79 -5.96 6.86
CA ARG A 314 14.83 -5.32 8.17
C ARG A 314 13.88 -4.16 8.15
N CYS A 315 12.64 -4.39 8.59
CA CYS A 315 11.52 -3.46 8.45
C CYS A 315 11.33 -2.61 9.72
N ASN A 316 11.12 -1.32 9.55
CA ASN A 316 10.74 -0.40 10.63
C ASN A 316 9.23 -0.48 10.87
N MET A 317 8.80 -0.97 12.02
CA MET A 317 7.40 -1.25 12.34
C MET A 317 7.02 -0.77 13.73
N PRO A 318 5.78 -0.26 13.97
CA PRO A 318 5.26 -0.05 15.30
C PRO A 318 4.99 -1.41 15.97
N THR A 319 5.05 -1.45 17.29
CA THR A 319 4.58 -2.63 18.03
C THR A 319 3.07 -2.51 18.24
N ASN A 320 2.33 -3.62 18.16
CA ASN A 320 0.86 -3.64 18.34
C ASN A 320 0.37 -3.08 19.69
N SER A 321 1.26 -2.93 20.66
CA SER A 321 0.95 -2.40 21.99
C SER A 321 1.40 -0.96 22.20
N SER A 322 2.03 -0.33 21.19
CA SER A 322 2.65 1.00 21.34
C SER A 322 2.93 1.64 19.98
N THR A 323 2.88 2.95 19.89
CA THR A 323 3.34 3.71 18.72
C THR A 323 4.87 3.67 18.54
N LYS A 324 5.61 3.08 19.50
CA LYS A 324 7.06 2.93 19.38
C LYS A 324 7.43 2.00 18.25
N ARG A 325 8.18 2.51 17.28
CA ARG A 325 8.68 1.76 16.15
C ARG A 325 10.00 1.05 16.47
N THR A 326 10.17 -0.13 15.88
CA THR A 326 11.37 -0.96 16.05
C THR A 326 11.72 -1.63 14.73
N ASN A 327 13.01 -1.92 14.53
CA ASN A 327 13.46 -2.61 13.33
C ASN A 327 13.41 -4.13 13.54
N GLN A 328 12.59 -4.82 12.76
CA GLN A 328 12.37 -6.26 12.84
C GLN A 328 12.85 -6.95 11.58
N VAL A 329 13.44 -8.14 11.72
CA VAL A 329 13.96 -8.94 10.60
C VAL A 329 12.98 -10.05 10.25
N PHE A 330 12.66 -10.17 8.95
CA PHE A 330 11.83 -11.23 8.38
C PHE A 330 12.43 -11.76 7.08
N TYR A 331 12.00 -12.97 6.69
CA TYR A 331 12.32 -13.63 5.43
C TYR A 331 11.01 -13.99 4.74
N SER A 332 10.84 -13.62 3.46
CA SER A 332 9.58 -13.89 2.74
C SER A 332 9.39 -15.37 2.44
N HIS A 333 10.47 -16.10 2.21
CA HIS A 333 10.51 -17.49 1.73
C HIS A 333 9.98 -17.68 0.31
N ASN A 334 9.86 -16.59 -0.45
CA ASN A 334 9.60 -16.64 -1.88
C ASN A 334 10.79 -17.27 -2.60
N PRO A 335 10.61 -18.38 -3.35
CA PRO A 335 11.69 -18.99 -4.11
C PRO A 335 12.26 -18.04 -5.18
N LEU A 336 11.44 -17.17 -5.80
CA LEU A 336 11.89 -16.18 -6.79
C LEU A 336 12.83 -15.15 -6.15
N ALA A 337 12.43 -14.56 -5.02
CA ALA A 337 13.27 -13.61 -4.28
C ALA A 337 14.58 -14.25 -3.80
N LYS A 338 14.54 -15.53 -3.40
CA LYS A 338 15.72 -16.30 -3.04
C LYS A 338 16.62 -16.54 -4.25
N THR A 339 16.05 -16.88 -5.40
CA THR A 339 16.80 -17.10 -6.65
C THR A 339 17.46 -15.80 -7.13
N ALA A 340 16.75 -14.66 -7.10
CA ALA A 340 17.32 -13.34 -7.38
C ALA A 340 18.55 -13.06 -6.49
N LYS A 341 18.44 -13.32 -5.18
CA LYS A 341 19.57 -13.19 -4.25
C LYS A 341 20.73 -14.12 -4.58
N MET A 342 20.46 -15.38 -4.94
CA MET A 342 21.51 -16.36 -5.34
C MET A 342 22.18 -15.96 -6.66
N ALA A 343 21.46 -15.31 -7.56
CA ALA A 343 21.99 -14.75 -8.82
C ALA A 343 22.82 -13.48 -8.62
N GLY A 344 22.90 -12.95 -7.39
CA GLY A 344 23.65 -11.74 -7.07
C GLY A 344 22.95 -10.44 -7.49
N LEU A 345 21.61 -10.48 -7.69
CA LEU A 345 20.80 -9.32 -8.04
C LEU A 345 20.29 -8.66 -6.74
N ASP A 346 20.64 -7.40 -6.54
CA ASP A 346 20.18 -6.64 -5.36
C ASP A 346 18.72 -6.21 -5.53
N ILE A 347 18.37 -5.68 -6.72
CA ILE A 347 17.00 -5.36 -7.12
C ILE A 347 16.85 -5.80 -8.58
N CYS A 348 15.75 -6.48 -8.91
CA CYS A 348 15.43 -6.84 -10.29
C CYS A 348 13.93 -6.93 -10.50
N TRP A 349 13.51 -6.73 -11.74
CA TRP A 349 12.14 -6.86 -12.22
C TRP A 349 11.99 -8.10 -13.09
N LEU A 350 10.86 -8.77 -13.00
CA LEU A 350 10.51 -9.97 -13.74
C LEU A 350 9.11 -9.78 -14.33
N ASP A 351 9.00 -9.66 -15.67
CA ASP A 351 7.72 -9.69 -16.37
C ASP A 351 7.26 -11.13 -16.56
N PHE A 352 6.07 -11.45 -16.10
CA PHE A 352 5.54 -12.81 -16.21
C PHE A 352 5.13 -13.16 -17.63
N ALA A 353 4.81 -12.15 -18.47
CA ALA A 353 4.48 -12.35 -19.87
C ALA A 353 5.70 -12.80 -20.72
N ASP A 354 6.92 -12.46 -20.30
CA ASP A 354 8.15 -12.85 -21.00
C ASP A 354 8.58 -14.30 -20.69
N ILE A 355 7.96 -14.95 -19.69
CA ILE A 355 8.35 -16.27 -19.23
C ILE A 355 7.67 -17.34 -20.07
N PRO A 356 8.41 -18.23 -20.77
CA PRO A 356 7.84 -19.31 -21.55
C PRO A 356 7.04 -20.31 -20.69
N GLU A 357 5.85 -20.69 -21.11
CA GLU A 357 4.94 -21.60 -20.38
C GLU A 357 5.56 -22.97 -20.06
N ASN A 358 6.56 -23.40 -20.84
CA ASN A 358 7.24 -24.69 -20.67
C ASN A 358 8.54 -24.59 -19.84
N SER A 359 8.77 -23.48 -19.15
CA SER A 359 9.95 -23.25 -18.30
C SER A 359 9.70 -23.62 -16.84
N GLU A 360 10.75 -23.97 -16.10
CA GLU A 360 10.68 -24.16 -14.64
C GLU A 360 10.25 -22.86 -13.92
N LEU A 361 10.62 -21.71 -14.47
CA LEU A 361 10.26 -20.42 -13.93
C LEU A 361 8.74 -20.15 -14.06
N TYR A 362 8.12 -20.55 -15.20
CA TYR A 362 6.67 -20.45 -15.39
C TYR A 362 5.92 -21.36 -14.41
N GLU A 363 6.40 -22.57 -14.21
CA GLU A 363 5.83 -23.48 -13.23
C GLU A 363 5.85 -22.85 -11.83
N LEU A 364 6.95 -22.18 -11.46
CA LEU A 364 7.10 -21.54 -10.16
C LEU A 364 6.19 -20.34 -9.94
N ILE A 365 5.99 -19.47 -10.94
CA ILE A 365 5.06 -18.33 -10.83
C ILE A 365 3.60 -18.76 -10.83
N SER A 366 3.30 -19.96 -11.37
CA SER A 366 1.95 -20.52 -11.46
C SER A 366 1.56 -21.41 -10.27
N GLN A 367 2.52 -21.77 -9.40
CA GLN A 367 2.29 -22.59 -8.22
C GLN A 367 2.07 -21.74 -6.96
N TYR A 368 1.37 -22.35 -5.98
CA TYR A 368 1.26 -21.78 -4.64
C TYR A 368 2.64 -21.62 -4.00
N THR A 369 3.01 -20.41 -3.69
CA THR A 369 4.29 -20.08 -3.04
C THR A 369 4.10 -19.05 -1.93
N TYR A 370 5.06 -18.99 -1.02
CA TYR A 370 5.09 -17.95 0.00
C TYR A 370 5.62 -16.64 -0.58
N MET A 371 4.97 -15.54 -0.21
CA MET A 371 5.40 -14.18 -0.51
C MET A 371 5.28 -13.32 0.75
N GLY A 372 6.17 -12.36 0.93
CA GLY A 372 6.13 -11.43 2.06
C GLY A 372 4.92 -10.49 1.97
N THR A 373 4.28 -10.27 3.11
CA THR A 373 3.19 -9.29 3.26
C THR A 373 3.19 -8.77 4.69
N LEU A 374 3.92 -7.68 4.94
CA LEU A 374 4.09 -7.07 6.26
C LEU A 374 3.32 -5.75 6.31
N GLY A 375 2.23 -5.72 7.07
CA GLY A 375 1.49 -4.49 7.36
C GLY A 375 2.11 -3.65 8.48
N GLU A 376 1.39 -2.65 8.96
CA GLU A 376 1.74 -1.72 10.03
C GLU A 376 1.46 -2.30 11.42
N GLY A 377 2.26 -3.28 11.86
CA GLY A 377 2.15 -3.81 13.19
C GLY A 377 3.09 -4.97 13.46
N TYR A 378 3.78 -4.95 14.60
CA TYR A 378 4.64 -6.02 15.03
C TYR A 378 4.18 -6.63 16.36
N SER A 379 4.02 -7.96 16.36
CA SER A 379 3.89 -8.76 17.56
C SER A 379 4.99 -9.83 17.58
N TRP A 380 5.53 -10.12 18.77
CA TRP A 380 6.66 -11.05 18.94
C TRP A 380 6.38 -12.46 18.38
N PHE A 381 5.10 -12.89 18.38
CA PHE A 381 4.69 -14.20 17.89
C PHE A 381 4.65 -14.31 16.36
N MET A 382 4.67 -13.18 15.61
CA MET A 382 4.67 -13.20 14.14
C MET A 382 5.80 -14.06 13.60
N ARG A 383 6.98 -13.99 14.22
CA ARG A 383 8.14 -14.81 13.84
C ARG A 383 7.91 -16.31 14.01
N LEU A 384 6.97 -16.70 14.90
CA LEU A 384 6.63 -18.09 15.13
C LEU A 384 5.46 -18.56 14.25
N LEU A 385 4.72 -17.62 13.65
CA LEU A 385 3.53 -17.87 12.85
C LEU A 385 3.69 -17.26 11.44
N PRO A 386 4.40 -17.93 10.52
CA PRO A 386 4.64 -17.44 9.17
C PRO A 386 3.41 -16.90 8.43
N PRO A 387 2.19 -17.51 8.55
CA PRO A 387 0.98 -16.97 7.91
C PRO A 387 0.58 -15.55 8.37
N SER A 388 1.14 -15.06 9.48
CA SER A 388 0.87 -13.70 9.97
C SER A 388 1.62 -12.59 9.20
N TYR A 389 2.58 -12.95 8.34
CA TYR A 389 3.37 -12.01 7.56
C TYR A 389 3.75 -12.53 6.16
N ARG A 390 3.12 -13.62 5.73
CA ARG A 390 3.28 -14.22 4.40
C ARG A 390 1.93 -14.58 3.84
N MET A 391 1.75 -14.33 2.55
CA MET A 391 0.64 -14.91 1.80
C MET A 391 1.11 -16.18 1.10
N PHE A 392 0.18 -17.08 0.79
CA PHE A 392 0.43 -18.33 0.09
C PHE A 392 -0.49 -18.44 -1.10
N GLN A 393 -0.02 -17.98 -2.27
CA GLN A 393 -0.76 -17.90 -3.52
C GLN A 393 0.20 -18.02 -4.71
N PRO A 394 -0.29 -18.38 -5.91
CA PRO A 394 0.51 -18.28 -7.13
C PRO A 394 0.79 -16.80 -7.48
N PRO A 395 2.07 -16.40 -7.68
CA PRO A 395 2.40 -15.03 -8.07
C PRO A 395 1.65 -14.52 -9.29
N ALA A 396 1.55 -15.33 -10.35
CA ALA A 396 0.88 -14.96 -11.60
C ALA A 396 -0.64 -14.79 -11.50
N VAL A 397 -1.27 -15.23 -10.40
CA VAL A 397 -2.68 -14.96 -10.11
C VAL A 397 -2.87 -13.57 -9.49
N LEU A 398 -1.84 -13.08 -8.80
CA LEU A 398 -1.89 -11.83 -8.06
C LEU A 398 -1.39 -10.64 -8.86
N TYR A 399 -0.34 -10.85 -9.67
CA TYR A 399 0.43 -9.80 -10.32
C TYR A 399 0.72 -10.16 -11.78
N ASP A 400 0.96 -9.15 -12.61
CA ASP A 400 1.45 -9.32 -13.99
C ASP A 400 2.96 -9.42 -14.03
N SER A 401 3.63 -8.76 -13.10
CA SER A 401 5.07 -8.73 -12.94
C SER A 401 5.46 -8.53 -11.49
N MET A 402 6.71 -8.78 -11.13
CA MET A 402 7.20 -8.53 -9.77
C MET A 402 8.60 -7.92 -9.75
N ILE A 403 8.83 -7.06 -8.74
CA ILE A 403 10.16 -6.57 -8.37
C ILE A 403 10.62 -7.29 -7.10
N PHE A 404 11.84 -7.82 -7.12
CA PHE A 404 12.47 -8.49 -5.99
C PHE A 404 13.60 -7.65 -5.43
N VAL A 405 13.57 -7.45 -4.11
CA VAL A 405 14.63 -6.78 -3.33
C VAL A 405 15.35 -7.84 -2.50
N ALA A 406 16.65 -8.01 -2.71
CA ALA A 406 17.42 -9.05 -2.01
C ALA A 406 17.48 -8.80 -0.50
N ASP A 407 17.90 -7.60 -0.08
CA ASP A 407 18.00 -7.20 1.31
C ASP A 407 17.37 -5.81 1.48
N ALA A 408 16.18 -5.74 2.08
CA ALA A 408 15.50 -4.48 2.32
C ALA A 408 15.89 -3.87 3.67
N THR A 409 16.17 -2.56 3.68
CA THR A 409 16.66 -1.78 4.83
C THR A 409 15.56 -0.92 5.45
N PRO A 410 15.61 -0.64 6.78
CA PRO A 410 14.52 0.05 7.46
C PRO A 410 14.51 1.54 7.15
N THR A 411 13.32 2.10 6.84
CA THR A 411 13.10 3.54 6.74
C THR A 411 13.36 4.24 8.07
N LYS A 412 13.59 5.55 8.00
CA LYS A 412 13.64 6.44 9.17
C LYS A 412 12.43 7.36 9.10
N ILE A 413 11.60 7.29 10.14
CA ILE A 413 10.49 8.23 10.27
C ILE A 413 11.04 9.58 10.73
N ILE A 414 10.76 10.63 9.98
CA ILE A 414 11.08 12.01 10.35
C ILE A 414 10.15 12.39 11.52
N THR A 415 10.72 12.68 12.67
CA THR A 415 9.97 13.21 13.82
C THR A 415 9.85 14.72 13.67
N GLU A 416 8.65 15.24 13.86
CA GLU A 416 8.43 16.68 14.00
C GLU A 416 9.32 17.21 15.15
N LYS A 417 10.02 18.30 14.90
CA LYS A 417 10.85 18.99 15.91
C LYS A 417 9.99 19.88 16.79
#